data_6eacd303995c066270ede6efee6eaf0d
#
_entry.id   6eacd303995c066270ede6efee6eaf0d
#
_cell.length_a   1.000
_cell.length_b   1.000
_cell.length_c   1.000
_cell.angle_alpha   90.00
_cell.angle_beta   90.00
_cell.angle_gamma   90.00
#
_symmetry.space_group_name_H-M   'P 1'
#
loop_
_entity.id
_entity.type
_entity.pdbx_description
1 polymer ?
#
loop_
_entity_poly.entity_id
_entity_poly.type
_entity_poly.pdbx_seq_one_letter_code
_entity_poly.pdbx_strand_id
1 'polypeptide(L)'
;MLKLFSVLLFFYASYSISTEINIYDNEKNKVNILLAEKSKNKIQLGLEFLLDTDWKVYWKYPGDVGLGPSLKITEGSKKHKINIKWPYPVELYEEEVNLTSRVYYNNVIFPTEITFFDLSQSKSKKIKFLLDFQICKEICIPVSKEFIIDLQPENYINNKNIEKIKSYASYVPKDIKFSQSLKGNNITIKQKTVIIELDK
;
A
#
# COMPACT_ATOMS: atom_id res chain seq x y z
N MET A 1 -18.83 -49.03 42.12
CA MET A 1 -17.56 -48.49 41.62
C MET A 1 -17.86 -47.62 40.40
N LEU A 2 -18.00 -46.34 40.58
CA LEU A 2 -18.34 -45.37 39.51
C LEU A 2 -17.04 -44.73 39.03
N LYS A 3 -16.60 -45.05 37.80
CA LYS A 3 -15.38 -44.44 37.19
C LYS A 3 -15.76 -43.06 36.66
N LEU A 4 -15.26 -42.03 37.34
CA LEU A 4 -15.31 -40.67 36.87
C LEU A 4 -14.34 -40.53 35.67
N PHE A 5 -14.91 -40.33 34.46
CA PHE A 5 -14.14 -39.98 33.27
C PHE A 5 -13.96 -38.47 33.26
N SER A 6 -12.81 -37.98 33.68
CA SER A 6 -12.43 -36.58 33.60
C SER A 6 -12.15 -36.20 32.12
N VAL A 7 -13.08 -35.50 31.49
CA VAL A 7 -12.90 -34.93 30.15
C VAL A 7 -12.06 -33.65 30.28
N LEU A 8 -10.77 -33.74 29.94
CA LEU A 8 -9.90 -32.57 29.85
C LEU A 8 -10.25 -31.80 28.56
N LEU A 9 -11.01 -30.72 28.70
CA LEU A 9 -11.29 -29.78 27.62
C LEU A 9 -10.01 -28.94 27.37
N PHE A 10 -9.26 -29.28 26.32
CA PHE A 10 -8.20 -28.41 25.82
C PHE A 10 -8.82 -27.21 25.12
N PHE A 11 -8.81 -26.06 25.79
CA PHE A 11 -9.07 -24.76 25.15
C PHE A 11 -7.88 -24.41 24.24
N TYR A 12 -8.04 -24.66 22.95
CA TYR A 12 -7.13 -24.07 21.96
C TYR A 12 -7.44 -22.57 21.89
N ALA A 13 -6.57 -21.74 22.46
CA ALA A 13 -6.61 -20.32 22.27
C ALA A 13 -6.31 -20.03 20.79
N SER A 14 -7.34 -19.72 20.01
CA SER A 14 -7.19 -19.27 18.63
C SER A 14 -6.59 -17.85 18.67
N TYR A 15 -5.31 -17.72 18.34
CA TYR A 15 -4.70 -16.42 18.15
C TYR A 15 -5.27 -15.80 16.88
N SER A 16 -6.20 -14.86 17.04
CA SER A 16 -6.68 -14.04 15.94
C SER A 16 -5.61 -13.01 15.60
N ILE A 17 -4.93 -13.20 14.47
CA ILE A 17 -4.01 -12.19 13.94
C ILE A 17 -4.88 -11.09 13.31
N SER A 18 -4.75 -9.86 13.79
CA SER A 18 -5.38 -8.71 13.13
C SER A 18 -4.78 -8.57 11.73
N THR A 19 -5.62 -8.71 10.72
CA THR A 19 -5.23 -8.70 9.31
C THR A 19 -5.39 -7.34 8.67
N GLU A 20 -6.02 -6.45 9.39
CA GLU A 20 -6.28 -5.06 9.03
C GLU A 20 -5.95 -4.18 10.23
N ILE A 21 -5.04 -3.24 10.05
CA ILE A 21 -4.63 -2.29 11.07
C ILE A 21 -5.15 -0.93 10.65
N ASN A 22 -6.16 -0.41 11.35
CA ASN A 22 -6.59 0.96 11.18
C ASN A 22 -5.55 1.88 11.81
N ILE A 23 -4.97 2.78 11.01
CA ILE A 23 -3.93 3.71 11.45
C ILE A 23 -4.40 5.16 11.49
N TYR A 24 -5.51 5.46 10.80
CA TYR A 24 -6.12 6.78 10.78
C TYR A 24 -7.63 6.68 10.55
N ASP A 25 -8.39 7.40 11.33
CA ASP A 25 -9.83 7.53 11.21
C ASP A 25 -10.27 8.91 11.72
N ASN A 26 -10.93 9.68 10.88
CA ASN A 26 -11.51 10.98 11.23
C ASN A 26 -13.01 11.05 10.86
N GLU A 27 -13.72 9.92 11.00
CA GLU A 27 -15.14 9.73 10.65
C GLU A 27 -15.42 9.74 9.15
N LYS A 28 -14.74 10.60 8.37
CA LYS A 28 -14.91 10.76 6.92
C LYS A 28 -13.89 9.96 6.12
N ASN A 29 -12.66 9.89 6.62
CA ASN A 29 -11.57 9.26 5.90
C ASN A 29 -10.86 8.26 6.80
N LYS A 30 -10.54 7.09 6.24
CA LYS A 30 -9.83 6.03 6.95
C LYS A 30 -8.62 5.59 6.19
N VAL A 31 -7.57 5.22 6.90
CA VAL A 31 -6.38 4.59 6.32
C VAL A 31 -6.09 3.30 7.07
N ASN A 32 -6.06 2.21 6.32
CA ASN A 32 -5.84 0.87 6.83
C ASN A 32 -4.58 0.26 6.20
N ILE A 33 -3.91 -0.58 6.97
CA ILE A 33 -2.87 -1.48 6.48
C ILE A 33 -3.48 -2.86 6.34
N LEU A 34 -3.60 -3.35 5.12
CA LEU A 34 -4.11 -4.68 4.79
C LEU A 34 -2.93 -5.66 4.70
N LEU A 35 -2.70 -6.47 5.72
CA LEU A 35 -1.67 -7.51 5.65
C LEU A 35 -2.20 -8.67 4.81
N ALA A 36 -1.54 -8.96 3.69
CA ALA A 36 -1.93 -10.02 2.75
C ALA A 36 -1.11 -11.29 2.93
N GLU A 37 0.20 -11.16 2.87
CA GLU A 37 1.11 -12.29 2.96
C GLU A 37 2.37 -11.89 3.74
N LYS A 38 2.86 -12.81 4.53
CA LYS A 38 4.11 -12.69 5.24
C LYS A 38 4.88 -14.01 5.13
N SER A 39 6.11 -13.92 4.73
CA SER A 39 7.08 -15.01 4.69
C SER A 39 8.35 -14.61 5.45
N LYS A 40 9.32 -15.50 5.55
CA LYS A 40 10.54 -15.32 6.34
C LYS A 40 11.24 -13.95 6.16
N ASN A 41 11.30 -13.45 4.93
CA ASN A 41 12.02 -12.21 4.61
C ASN A 41 11.20 -11.21 3.77
N LYS A 42 9.88 -11.45 3.64
CA LYS A 42 9.02 -10.65 2.75
C LYS A 42 7.66 -10.41 3.38
N ILE A 43 7.14 -9.19 3.19
CA ILE A 43 5.75 -8.84 3.51
C ILE A 43 5.10 -8.29 2.25
N GLN A 44 3.87 -8.74 1.98
CA GLN A 44 2.97 -8.11 1.02
C GLN A 44 1.80 -7.49 1.79
N LEU A 45 1.58 -6.22 1.57
CA LEU A 45 0.50 -5.47 2.20
C LEU A 45 -0.12 -4.46 1.22
N GLY A 46 -1.29 -3.95 1.56
CA GLY A 46 -1.92 -2.82 0.88
C GLY A 46 -2.00 -1.63 1.83
N LEU A 47 -1.64 -0.45 1.32
CA LEU A 47 -1.98 0.82 1.96
C LEU A 47 -3.34 1.22 1.42
N GLU A 48 -4.40 1.03 2.20
CA GLU A 48 -5.79 1.31 1.80
C GLU A 48 -6.21 2.69 2.30
N PHE A 49 -6.65 3.53 1.40
CA PHE A 49 -7.26 4.83 1.67
C PHE A 49 -8.74 4.74 1.31
N LEU A 50 -9.60 4.96 2.29
CA LEU A 50 -11.04 5.06 2.16
C LEU A 50 -11.40 6.52 2.37
N LEU A 51 -11.68 7.24 1.30
CA LEU A 51 -11.88 8.68 1.32
C LEU A 51 -13.36 9.00 1.07
N ASP A 52 -13.88 9.97 1.81
CA ASP A 52 -15.21 10.52 1.59
C ASP A 52 -15.24 11.38 0.30
N THR A 53 -16.44 11.78 -0.09
CA THR A 53 -16.69 12.54 -1.32
C THR A 53 -15.81 13.78 -1.39
N ASP A 54 -15.18 13.99 -2.55
CA ASP A 54 -14.25 15.09 -2.89
C ASP A 54 -12.91 15.06 -2.15
N TRP A 55 -12.71 14.15 -1.19
CA TRP A 55 -11.40 13.95 -0.59
C TRP A 55 -10.49 13.20 -1.53
N LYS A 56 -9.20 13.59 -1.56
CA LYS A 56 -8.18 13.06 -2.46
C LYS A 56 -6.88 12.77 -1.74
N VAL A 57 -6.13 11.81 -2.25
CA VAL A 57 -4.73 11.54 -1.92
C VAL A 57 -3.89 11.59 -3.21
N TYR A 58 -2.65 12.05 -3.11
CA TYR A 58 -1.82 12.30 -4.28
C TYR A 58 -1.02 11.07 -4.75
N TRP A 59 -0.72 11.07 -6.04
CA TRP A 59 0.20 10.12 -6.64
C TRP A 59 1.66 10.41 -6.24
N LYS A 60 2.58 9.45 -6.49
CA LYS A 60 4.03 9.61 -6.22
C LYS A 60 4.67 10.80 -6.93
N TYR A 61 4.14 11.16 -8.10
CA TYR A 61 4.51 12.34 -8.86
C TYR A 61 3.28 13.24 -9.01
N PRO A 62 2.96 14.00 -7.98
CA PRO A 62 1.66 14.67 -7.86
C PRO A 62 1.41 15.74 -8.92
N GLY A 63 2.42 16.25 -9.58
CA GLY A 63 2.33 17.38 -10.50
C GLY A 63 2.79 18.66 -9.81
N ASP A 64 1.98 19.73 -9.94
CA ASP A 64 2.36 21.06 -9.47
C ASP A 64 2.21 21.18 -7.94
N VAL A 65 1.29 20.42 -7.33
CA VAL A 65 0.98 20.51 -5.90
C VAL A 65 0.75 19.13 -5.28
N GLY A 66 0.92 19.04 -3.95
CA GLY A 66 0.63 17.89 -3.12
C GLY A 66 1.82 16.98 -2.86
N LEU A 67 1.62 16.00 -1.97
CA LEU A 67 2.62 14.98 -1.61
C LEU A 67 1.95 13.62 -1.56
N GLY A 68 2.49 12.66 -2.31
CA GLY A 68 2.05 11.26 -2.25
C GLY A 68 2.47 10.57 -0.95
N PRO A 69 1.79 9.48 -0.57
CA PRO A 69 2.15 8.67 0.59
C PRO A 69 3.60 8.17 0.56
N SER A 70 4.26 8.18 1.72
CA SER A 70 5.63 7.71 1.92
C SER A 70 5.69 6.76 3.11
N LEU A 71 6.19 5.54 2.89
CA LEU A 71 6.34 4.51 3.91
C LEU A 71 7.82 4.30 4.23
N LYS A 72 8.15 4.30 5.52
CA LYS A 72 9.51 4.09 6.03
C LYS A 72 9.48 3.05 7.14
N ILE A 73 10.59 2.34 7.33
CA ILE A 73 10.85 1.52 8.52
C ILE A 73 11.70 2.35 9.48
N THR A 74 11.23 2.49 10.71
CA THR A 74 11.91 3.25 11.77
C THR A 74 12.65 2.36 12.74
N GLU A 75 12.15 1.13 12.98
CA GLU A 75 12.78 0.15 13.87
C GLU A 75 12.60 -1.29 13.35
N GLY A 76 13.53 -2.17 13.73
CA GLY A 76 13.43 -3.62 13.52
C GLY A 76 14.18 -4.15 12.28
N SER A 77 14.51 -3.31 11.31
CA SER A 77 15.34 -3.67 10.16
C SER A 77 16.14 -2.46 9.66
N LYS A 78 17.42 -2.68 9.37
CA LYS A 78 18.32 -1.66 8.80
C LYS A 78 18.56 -1.85 7.31
N LYS A 79 18.39 -3.08 6.81
CA LYS A 79 18.57 -3.44 5.39
C LYS A 79 17.29 -4.00 4.81
N HIS A 80 16.56 -3.15 4.11
CA HIS A 80 15.28 -3.49 3.51
C HIS A 80 15.05 -2.75 2.18
N LYS A 81 14.09 -3.25 1.41
CA LYS A 81 13.58 -2.58 0.22
C LYS A 81 12.06 -2.49 0.33
N ILE A 82 11.52 -1.29 0.23
CA ILE A 82 10.07 -1.03 0.15
C ILE A 82 9.75 -0.70 -1.30
N ASN A 83 8.77 -1.38 -1.87
CA ASN A 83 8.27 -1.15 -3.22
C ASN A 83 6.77 -0.90 -3.18
N ILE A 84 6.37 0.36 -3.18
CA ILE A 84 4.98 0.78 -3.32
C ILE A 84 4.64 0.78 -4.80
N LYS A 85 3.61 0.04 -5.20
CA LYS A 85 3.08 0.02 -6.57
C LYS A 85 1.92 1.00 -6.65
N TRP A 86 1.90 1.79 -7.70
CA TRP A 86 1.00 2.92 -7.86
C TRP A 86 0.00 2.62 -8.97
N PRO A 87 -1.29 2.41 -8.67
CA PRO A 87 -2.34 2.38 -9.68
C PRO A 87 -2.32 3.64 -10.54
N TYR A 88 -2.94 3.59 -11.72
CA TYR A 88 -3.02 4.78 -12.57
C TYR A 88 -3.86 5.87 -11.89
N PRO A 89 -3.36 7.11 -11.75
CA PRO A 89 -4.07 8.20 -11.08
C PRO A 89 -5.06 8.89 -12.02
N VAL A 90 -5.94 9.70 -11.45
CA VAL A 90 -6.74 10.69 -12.19
C VAL A 90 -5.93 11.98 -12.31
N GLU A 91 -5.91 12.59 -13.48
CA GLU A 91 -5.38 13.94 -13.67
C GLU A 91 -6.46 14.96 -13.34
N LEU A 92 -6.16 15.88 -12.44
CA LEU A 92 -7.00 16.98 -12.00
C LEU A 92 -6.37 18.27 -12.47
N TYR A 93 -7.09 19.03 -13.30
CA TYR A 93 -6.73 20.38 -13.68
C TYR A 93 -7.65 21.38 -12.98
N GLU A 94 -7.08 22.29 -12.23
CA GLU A 94 -7.77 23.37 -11.50
C GLU A 94 -7.58 24.69 -12.28
N GLU A 95 -8.61 25.08 -13.07
CA GLU A 95 -8.54 26.24 -13.98
C GLU A 95 -8.27 27.56 -13.23
N GLU A 96 -8.87 27.77 -12.05
CA GLU A 96 -8.78 28.99 -11.28
C GLU A 96 -7.34 29.37 -10.91
N VAL A 97 -6.50 28.36 -10.70
CA VAL A 97 -5.09 28.51 -10.30
C VAL A 97 -4.11 28.01 -11.34
N ASN A 98 -4.61 27.47 -12.46
CA ASN A 98 -3.83 26.90 -13.56
C ASN A 98 -2.82 25.84 -13.07
N LEU A 99 -3.29 24.91 -12.22
CA LEU A 99 -2.47 23.85 -11.66
C LEU A 99 -2.99 22.48 -12.10
N THR A 100 -2.05 21.58 -12.39
CA THR A 100 -2.34 20.18 -12.70
C THR A 100 -1.79 19.28 -11.60
N SER A 101 -2.64 18.39 -11.09
CA SER A 101 -2.23 17.40 -10.11
C SER A 101 -2.71 15.99 -10.50
N ARG A 102 -2.07 14.96 -9.90
CA ARG A 102 -2.44 13.57 -10.09
C ARG A 102 -2.85 12.98 -8.76
N VAL A 103 -4.09 12.51 -8.71
CA VAL A 103 -4.78 12.19 -7.47
C VAL A 103 -5.57 10.90 -7.55
N TYR A 104 -6.01 10.42 -6.40
CA TYR A 104 -6.99 9.35 -6.24
C TYR A 104 -8.14 9.86 -5.37
N TYR A 105 -9.35 9.53 -5.76
CA TYR A 105 -10.58 9.80 -5.02
C TYR A 105 -11.19 8.51 -4.49
N ASN A 106 -12.12 8.64 -3.55
CA ASN A 106 -12.89 7.53 -2.98
C ASN A 106 -11.98 6.48 -2.33
N ASN A 107 -11.80 5.34 -3.00
CA ASN A 107 -11.02 4.24 -2.48
C ASN A 107 -9.80 3.98 -3.36
N VAL A 108 -8.63 3.86 -2.75
CA VAL A 108 -7.43 3.37 -3.43
C VAL A 108 -6.63 2.46 -2.50
N ILE A 109 -6.08 1.40 -3.07
CA ILE A 109 -5.10 0.54 -2.38
C ILE A 109 -3.78 0.63 -3.16
N PHE A 110 -2.70 0.95 -2.46
CA PHE A 110 -1.35 0.87 -3.00
C PHE A 110 -0.75 -0.48 -2.64
N PRO A 111 -0.66 -1.43 -3.59
CA PRO A 111 0.01 -2.70 -3.35
C PRO A 111 1.47 -2.45 -2.98
N THR A 112 1.89 -2.99 -1.85
CA THR A 112 3.22 -2.74 -1.31
C THR A 112 3.92 -4.04 -0.98
N GLU A 113 5.16 -4.15 -1.44
CA GLU A 113 6.04 -5.28 -1.16
C GLU A 113 7.25 -4.79 -0.37
N ILE A 114 7.58 -5.48 0.72
CA ILE A 114 8.72 -5.18 1.57
C ILE A 114 9.60 -6.42 1.63
N THR A 115 10.86 -6.25 1.27
CA THR A 115 11.87 -7.32 1.35
C THR A 115 12.93 -6.92 2.37
N PHE A 116 13.24 -7.84 3.27
CA PHE A 116 14.24 -7.65 4.33
C PHE A 116 15.49 -8.47 4.01
N PHE A 117 16.65 -7.92 4.30
CA PHE A 117 17.94 -8.55 4.06
C PHE A 117 18.71 -8.86 5.35
N ASP A 118 18.17 -8.46 6.52
CA ASP A 118 18.84 -8.55 7.82
C ASP A 118 17.99 -9.18 8.94
N LEU A 119 16.79 -9.68 8.66
CA LEU A 119 15.90 -10.22 9.70
C LEU A 119 16.45 -11.43 10.46
N SER A 120 17.30 -12.23 9.83
CA SER A 120 17.94 -13.36 10.49
C SER A 120 18.86 -12.95 11.64
N GLN A 121 19.33 -11.71 11.62
CA GLN A 121 20.22 -11.12 12.64
C GLN A 121 19.46 -10.25 13.65
N SER A 122 18.17 -9.98 13.39
CA SER A 122 17.35 -9.15 14.28
C SER A 122 16.83 -9.95 15.46
N LYS A 123 17.06 -9.45 16.66
CA LYS A 123 16.46 -9.97 17.89
C LYS A 123 14.96 -9.64 17.99
N SER A 124 14.53 -8.57 17.37
CA SER A 124 13.13 -8.15 17.36
C SER A 124 12.37 -8.82 16.22
N LYS A 125 11.22 -9.38 16.56
CA LYS A 125 10.25 -9.88 15.57
C LYS A 125 9.19 -8.82 15.22
N LYS A 126 9.34 -7.61 15.74
CA LYS A 126 8.44 -6.48 15.49
C LYS A 126 9.14 -5.44 14.63
N ILE A 127 8.48 -5.01 13.57
CA ILE A 127 8.95 -3.96 12.68
C ILE A 127 8.04 -2.77 12.85
N LYS A 128 8.62 -1.60 13.16
CA LYS A 128 7.91 -0.34 13.27
C LYS A 128 8.02 0.42 11.96
N PHE A 129 6.88 0.88 11.48
CA PHE A 129 6.71 1.66 10.27
C PHE A 129 6.23 3.06 10.60
N LEU A 130 6.59 4.00 9.75
CA LEU A 130 6.04 5.35 9.70
C LEU A 130 5.44 5.56 8.31
N LEU A 131 4.14 5.89 8.26
CA LEU A 131 3.45 6.31 7.04
C LEU A 131 3.15 7.80 7.12
N ASP A 132 3.76 8.57 6.23
CA ASP A 132 3.49 9.99 6.01
C ASP A 132 2.59 10.13 4.79
N PHE A 133 1.51 10.91 4.87
CA PHE A 133 0.60 11.18 3.76
C PHE A 133 -0.15 12.49 3.96
N GLN A 134 -0.83 12.94 2.91
CA GLN A 134 -1.78 14.04 2.97
C GLN A 134 -3.11 13.59 2.41
N ILE A 135 -4.20 13.97 3.07
CA ILE A 135 -5.56 13.89 2.54
C ILE A 135 -6.07 15.32 2.35
N CYS A 136 -6.63 15.59 1.18
CA CYS A 136 -6.98 16.94 0.78
C CYS A 136 -8.41 17.01 0.24
N LYS A 137 -9.12 18.06 0.59
CA LYS A 137 -10.33 18.54 -0.10
C LYS A 137 -10.03 19.93 -0.62
N GLU A 138 -10.42 20.98 0.05
CA GLU A 138 -10.00 22.36 -0.20
C GLU A 138 -8.65 22.65 0.48
N ILE A 139 -8.45 22.08 1.66
CA ILE A 139 -7.22 22.19 2.44
C ILE A 139 -6.63 20.79 2.62
N CYS A 140 -5.31 20.72 2.56
CA CYS A 140 -4.58 19.49 2.81
C CYS A 140 -4.29 19.31 4.30
N ILE A 141 -4.60 18.13 4.82
CA ILE A 141 -4.29 17.70 6.17
C ILE A 141 -3.09 16.76 6.10
N PRO A 142 -1.91 17.18 6.56
CA PRO A 142 -0.76 16.30 6.68
C PRO A 142 -0.96 15.35 7.85
N VAL A 143 -0.64 14.08 7.64
CA VAL A 143 -0.78 13.02 8.64
C VAL A 143 0.49 12.19 8.67
N SER A 144 0.97 11.90 9.88
CA SER A 144 2.09 11.01 10.13
C SER A 144 1.66 9.98 11.17
N LYS A 145 1.72 8.70 10.83
CA LYS A 145 1.25 7.60 11.69
C LYS A 145 2.25 6.46 11.77
N GLU A 146 2.56 6.06 12.98
CA GLU A 146 3.34 4.86 13.24
C GLU A 146 2.43 3.64 13.40
N PHE A 147 2.90 2.48 12.93
CA PHE A 147 2.27 1.20 13.20
C PHE A 147 3.33 0.09 13.29
N ILE A 148 2.94 -1.03 13.88
CA ILE A 148 3.84 -2.17 14.11
C ILE A 148 3.26 -3.40 13.45
N ILE A 149 4.10 -4.11 12.70
CA ILE A 149 3.80 -5.45 12.21
C ILE A 149 4.64 -6.45 13.00
N ASP A 150 3.96 -7.40 13.65
CA ASP A 150 4.61 -8.55 14.26
C ASP A 150 4.92 -9.59 13.18
N LEU A 151 6.17 -10.01 13.11
CA LEU A 151 6.61 -11.04 12.16
C LEU A 151 6.31 -12.46 12.63
N GLN A 152 5.72 -12.64 13.81
CA GLN A 152 5.19 -13.93 14.26
C GLN A 152 3.70 -14.06 13.87
N PRO A 153 3.25 -15.22 13.37
CA PRO A 153 4.04 -16.34 12.88
C PRO A 153 4.88 -16.00 11.66
N GLU A 154 5.93 -16.76 11.37
CA GLU A 154 6.84 -16.48 10.24
C GLU A 154 6.15 -16.54 8.87
N ASN A 155 5.13 -17.39 8.73
CA ASN A 155 4.32 -17.50 7.53
C ASN A 155 2.87 -17.16 7.84
N TYR A 156 2.30 -16.31 7.00
CA TYR A 156 0.92 -15.85 7.12
C TYR A 156 0.35 -15.55 5.74
N ILE A 157 -0.90 -15.96 5.50
CA ILE A 157 -1.62 -15.71 4.24
C ILE A 157 -3.05 -15.28 4.58
N ASN A 158 -3.51 -14.19 3.97
CA ASN A 158 -4.89 -13.74 4.01
C ASN A 158 -5.44 -13.58 2.59
N ASN A 159 -6.20 -14.56 2.13
CA ASN A 159 -6.74 -14.59 0.77
C ASN A 159 -7.65 -13.38 0.47
N LYS A 160 -8.46 -12.93 1.43
CA LYS A 160 -9.34 -11.77 1.26
C LYS A 160 -8.54 -10.51 0.95
N ASN A 161 -7.47 -10.25 1.72
CA ASN A 161 -6.61 -9.10 1.48
C ASN A 161 -5.80 -9.24 0.20
N ILE A 162 -5.38 -10.45 -0.15
CA ILE A 162 -4.71 -10.74 -1.43
C ILE A 162 -5.61 -10.36 -2.60
N GLU A 163 -6.88 -10.76 -2.59
CA GLU A 163 -7.84 -10.44 -3.66
C GLU A 163 -8.11 -8.94 -3.76
N LYS A 164 -8.33 -8.26 -2.63
CA LYS A 164 -8.47 -6.81 -2.56
C LYS A 164 -7.27 -6.10 -3.19
N ILE A 165 -6.06 -6.48 -2.81
CA ILE A 165 -4.82 -5.87 -3.31
C ILE A 165 -4.61 -6.18 -4.79
N LYS A 166 -4.90 -7.40 -5.25
CA LYS A 166 -4.78 -7.80 -6.65
C LYS A 166 -5.69 -6.98 -7.57
N SER A 167 -6.89 -6.62 -7.13
CA SER A 167 -7.80 -5.80 -7.94
C SER A 167 -7.17 -4.44 -8.28
N TYR A 168 -6.50 -3.81 -7.32
CA TYR A 168 -5.77 -2.55 -7.56
C TYR A 168 -4.42 -2.74 -8.26
N ALA A 169 -3.77 -3.87 -8.05
CA ALA A 169 -2.53 -4.20 -8.76
C ALA A 169 -2.72 -4.31 -10.28
N SER A 170 -3.93 -4.63 -10.74
CA SER A 170 -4.26 -4.68 -12.18
C SER A 170 -4.22 -3.31 -12.86
N TYR A 171 -4.43 -2.22 -12.08
CA TYR A 171 -4.36 -0.84 -12.56
C TYR A 171 -2.95 -0.24 -12.48
N VAL A 172 -1.97 -0.99 -11.98
CA VAL A 172 -0.57 -0.51 -11.93
C VAL A 172 0.03 -0.59 -13.32
N PRO A 173 0.55 0.53 -13.87
CA PRO A 173 1.24 0.52 -15.16
C PRO A 173 2.39 -0.50 -15.16
N LYS A 174 2.51 -1.26 -16.23
CA LYS A 174 3.60 -2.21 -16.43
C LYS A 174 4.79 -1.49 -17.05
N ASP A 175 5.99 -1.78 -16.56
CA ASP A 175 7.22 -1.32 -17.22
C ASP A 175 7.32 -1.97 -18.61
N ILE A 176 7.30 -1.15 -19.64
CA ILE A 176 7.52 -1.60 -21.02
C ILE A 176 9.03 -1.61 -21.25
N LYS A 177 9.59 -2.77 -21.58
CA LYS A 177 10.97 -2.83 -22.07
C LYS A 177 11.00 -2.21 -23.47
N PHE A 178 11.57 -1.02 -23.57
CA PHE A 178 11.59 -0.17 -24.77
C PHE A 178 12.07 -0.88 -26.05
N SER A 179 12.91 -1.90 -25.90
CA SER A 179 13.52 -2.60 -27.06
C SER A 179 12.67 -3.63 -27.76
N GLN A 180 11.54 -4.07 -27.20
CA GLN A 180 10.74 -5.18 -27.75
C GLN A 180 9.31 -4.83 -28.16
N SER A 181 8.71 -3.79 -27.57
CA SER A 181 7.27 -3.50 -27.76
C SER A 181 6.96 -2.42 -28.81
N LEU A 182 7.96 -1.74 -29.35
CA LEU A 182 7.73 -0.53 -30.14
C LEU A 182 8.11 -0.67 -31.61
N LYS A 183 8.34 -1.88 -32.11
CA LYS A 183 8.43 -2.12 -33.54
C LYS A 183 7.05 -1.89 -34.18
N GLY A 184 6.91 -0.82 -34.93
CA GLY A 184 5.68 -0.46 -35.65
C GLY A 184 4.85 0.66 -35.04
N ASN A 185 5.21 1.19 -33.85
CA ASN A 185 4.48 2.28 -33.22
C ASN A 185 5.22 3.61 -33.34
N ASN A 186 4.48 4.68 -33.59
CA ASN A 186 5.04 6.03 -33.60
C ASN A 186 5.23 6.54 -32.17
N ILE A 187 6.44 6.97 -31.84
CA ILE A 187 6.77 7.56 -30.53
C ILE A 187 7.08 9.02 -30.74
N THR A 188 6.27 9.88 -30.11
CA THR A 188 6.52 11.31 -30.11
C THR A 188 6.84 11.78 -28.69
N ILE A 189 8.00 12.41 -28.53
CA ILE A 189 8.40 13.04 -27.26
C ILE A 189 8.12 14.54 -27.38
N LYS A 190 7.13 15.05 -26.67
CA LYS A 190 6.85 16.50 -26.54
C LYS A 190 7.01 16.91 -25.08
N GLN A 191 7.89 17.85 -24.82
CA GLN A 191 8.03 18.55 -23.52
C GLN A 191 7.89 17.65 -22.27
N LYS A 192 8.67 16.60 -22.13
CA LYS A 192 8.64 15.63 -21.03
C LYS A 192 7.46 14.63 -21.05
N THR A 193 6.65 14.61 -22.08
CA THR A 193 5.58 13.63 -22.27
C THR A 193 5.94 12.69 -23.40
N VAL A 194 5.84 11.38 -23.15
CA VAL A 194 5.98 10.35 -24.19
C VAL A 194 4.58 9.94 -24.61
N ILE A 195 4.23 10.18 -25.87
CA ILE A 195 2.98 9.72 -26.48
C ILE A 195 3.31 8.47 -27.30
N ILE A 196 2.61 7.38 -27.02
CA ILE A 196 2.73 6.12 -27.75
C ILE A 196 1.41 5.91 -28.47
N GLU A 197 1.43 5.98 -29.81
CA GLU A 197 0.30 5.61 -30.64
C GLU A 197 0.44 4.11 -30.95
N LEU A 198 -0.54 3.32 -30.54
CA LEU A 198 -0.63 1.89 -30.81
C LEU A 198 -1.42 1.69 -32.09
N ASP A 199 -0.84 1.06 -33.08
CA ASP A 199 -1.59 0.59 -34.26
C ASP A 199 -2.63 -0.45 -33.81
N LYS A 200 -3.87 -0.31 -34.30
CA LYS A 200 -5.01 -1.19 -34.02
C LYS A 200 -4.90 -2.49 -34.76
#